data_79fa955e5c6fd91fa2842d8cc0cca4df
#
_entry.id   79fa955e5c6fd91fa2842d8cc0cca4df
#
_cell.length_a   1.000
_cell.length_b   1.000
_cell.length_c   1.000
_cell.angle_alpha   90.00
_cell.angle_beta   90.00
_cell.angle_gamma   90.00
#
_symmetry.space_group_name_H-M   'P 1'
#
loop_
_entity.id
_entity.type
_entity.pdbx_description
1 polymer ?
#
loop_
_entity_poly.entity_id
_entity_poly.type
_entity_poly.pdbx_seq_one_letter_code
_entity_poly.pdbx_strand_id
1 'polypeptide(L)'
;CIRDSERPMWFALDGEKAEYEYSYNYQSWYPSAEYETSNTIKNVGLFDLTPFSKFEIKSDKAHQELQRICTANIKKDVGKCTYTHMLNSDGGIETDLTIVAIDENHFRIISSAATRERDKHHIKKHLNKDIELKDVTDDYCVFGLFGPKSRNLLSSLSKDNFDNENFKFGTAKFILIEDIKIWTQRLSYVGELGYELY
;
A
#
# COMPACT_ATOMS: atom_id res chain seq x y z
N CYS A 1 8.13 19.55 -4.81
CA CYS A 1 7.66 18.57 -3.83
C CYS A 1 6.41 19.10 -3.13
N ILE A 2 5.29 18.38 -3.19
CA ILE A 2 3.99 18.90 -2.70
C ILE A 2 3.90 18.85 -1.16
N ARG A 3 4.85 18.20 -0.46
CA ARG A 3 4.77 17.94 0.99
C ARG A 3 6.10 18.01 1.71
N ASP A 4 7.03 18.83 1.25
CA ASP A 4 8.38 18.95 1.80
C ASP A 4 9.15 17.59 1.93
N SER A 5 8.68 16.55 1.23
CA SER A 5 9.37 15.25 1.16
C SER A 5 10.16 15.17 -0.14
N GLU A 6 11.43 14.93 -0.02
CA GLU A 6 12.27 14.61 -1.17
C GLU A 6 12.17 13.13 -1.47
N ARG A 7 12.10 12.79 -2.75
CA ARG A 7 12.14 11.42 -3.24
C ARG A 7 13.20 11.34 -4.33
N PRO A 8 14.03 10.30 -4.33
CA PRO A 8 14.94 10.06 -5.43
C PRO A 8 14.12 9.84 -6.71
N MET A 9 14.57 10.40 -7.81
CA MET A 9 13.98 10.13 -9.13
C MET A 9 14.46 8.79 -9.68
N TRP A 10 15.70 8.41 -9.38
CA TRP A 10 16.35 7.17 -9.75
C TRP A 10 17.62 6.97 -8.93
N PHE A 11 18.18 5.77 -8.95
CA PHE A 11 19.43 5.44 -8.27
C PHE A 11 20.48 5.09 -9.32
N ALA A 12 21.60 5.82 -9.33
CA ALA A 12 22.70 5.51 -10.22
C ALA A 12 23.39 4.19 -9.82
N LEU A 13 23.79 3.40 -10.79
CA LEU A 13 24.62 2.22 -10.56
C LEU A 13 26.05 2.65 -10.20
N ASP A 14 26.83 1.73 -9.58
CA ASP A 14 28.20 1.99 -9.21
C ASP A 14 29.01 2.43 -10.42
N GLY A 15 29.66 3.60 -10.31
CA GLY A 15 30.44 4.20 -11.39
C GLY A 15 29.65 5.08 -12.37
N GLU A 16 28.34 5.15 -12.26
CA GLU A 16 27.51 6.07 -13.03
C GLU A 16 27.38 7.43 -12.35
N LYS A 17 27.22 8.47 -13.16
CA LYS A 17 27.02 9.84 -12.68
C LYS A 17 25.54 10.02 -12.31
N ALA A 18 25.25 10.35 -11.07
CA ALA A 18 23.89 10.59 -10.59
C ALA A 18 23.36 11.97 -11.04
N GLU A 19 23.40 12.22 -12.35
CA GLU A 19 22.89 13.45 -12.97
C GLU A 19 21.75 13.12 -13.93
N TYR A 20 20.71 13.96 -13.91
CA TYR A 20 19.57 13.80 -14.81
C TYR A 20 19.84 14.59 -16.11
N GLU A 21 20.06 13.86 -17.20
CA GLU A 21 20.21 14.44 -18.54
C GLU A 21 18.90 14.30 -19.32
N TYR A 22 18.35 15.43 -19.74
CA TYR A 22 17.12 15.43 -20.55
C TYR A 22 17.43 15.01 -21.98
N SER A 23 16.72 14.03 -22.49
CA SER A 23 16.86 13.53 -23.86
C SER A 23 15.51 13.08 -24.41
N TYR A 24 15.28 13.32 -25.70
CA TYR A 24 14.15 12.73 -26.43
C TYR A 24 14.41 11.29 -26.87
N ASN A 25 15.65 10.81 -26.78
CA ASN A 25 16.05 9.44 -27.09
C ASN A 25 16.15 8.60 -25.82
N TYR A 26 17.36 8.20 -25.47
CA TYR A 26 17.64 7.42 -24.27
C TYR A 26 17.93 8.36 -23.10
N GLN A 27 17.20 8.17 -22.00
CA GLN A 27 17.40 8.92 -20.77
C GLN A 27 18.60 8.36 -20.01
N SER A 28 19.39 9.21 -19.33
CA SER A 28 20.58 8.81 -18.57
C SER A 28 20.29 7.76 -17.48
N TRP A 29 19.09 7.80 -16.89
CA TRP A 29 18.64 6.88 -15.84
C TRP A 29 18.14 5.53 -16.35
N TYR A 30 17.92 5.37 -17.67
CA TYR A 30 17.29 4.17 -18.24
C TYR A 30 18.02 2.87 -17.93
N PRO A 31 19.35 2.76 -18.02
CA PRO A 31 20.07 1.52 -17.68
C PRO A 31 19.83 1.08 -16.23
N SER A 32 19.80 2.04 -15.28
CA SER A 32 19.54 1.77 -13.88
C SER A 32 18.10 1.26 -13.67
N ALA A 33 17.10 1.91 -14.28
CA ALA A 33 15.70 1.49 -14.21
C ALA A 33 15.48 0.12 -14.89
N GLU A 34 16.16 -0.17 -15.98
CA GLU A 34 16.13 -1.48 -16.66
C GLU A 34 16.69 -2.58 -15.75
N TYR A 35 17.82 -2.30 -15.09
CA TYR A 35 18.44 -3.23 -14.13
C TYR A 35 17.49 -3.52 -12.94
N GLU A 36 16.94 -2.49 -12.30
CA GLU A 36 16.01 -2.62 -11.17
C GLU A 36 14.74 -3.39 -11.57
N THR A 37 14.15 -3.05 -12.72
CA THR A 37 12.98 -3.73 -13.26
C THR A 37 13.25 -5.20 -13.55
N SER A 38 14.37 -5.49 -14.23
CA SER A 38 14.80 -6.86 -14.53
C SER A 38 15.05 -7.67 -13.27
N ASN A 39 15.67 -7.06 -12.25
CA ASN A 39 15.88 -7.72 -10.96
C ASN A 39 14.56 -8.01 -10.25
N THR A 40 13.63 -7.06 -10.23
CA THR A 40 12.32 -7.25 -9.59
C THR A 40 11.54 -8.38 -10.24
N ILE A 41 11.52 -8.45 -11.58
CA ILE A 41 10.84 -9.52 -12.34
C ILE A 41 11.47 -10.90 -12.09
N LYS A 42 12.79 -10.99 -11.96
CA LYS A 42 13.52 -12.26 -11.80
C LYS A 42 13.71 -12.69 -10.34
N ASN A 43 13.73 -11.73 -9.44
CA ASN A 43 14.10 -11.93 -8.05
C ASN A 43 13.11 -11.28 -7.09
N VAL A 44 13.50 -10.11 -6.54
CA VAL A 44 12.74 -9.32 -5.58
C VAL A 44 13.23 -7.88 -5.59
N GLY A 45 12.31 -6.94 -5.47
CA GLY A 45 12.58 -5.52 -5.25
C GLY A 45 11.93 -5.03 -3.95
N LEU A 46 12.58 -4.08 -3.31
CA LEU A 46 12.07 -3.36 -2.15
C LEU A 46 11.67 -1.94 -2.59
N PHE A 47 10.44 -1.54 -2.28
CA PHE A 47 9.86 -0.27 -2.70
C PHE A 47 9.40 0.52 -1.48
N ASP A 48 9.74 1.80 -1.42
CA ASP A 48 9.21 2.70 -0.40
C ASP A 48 7.78 3.14 -0.77
N LEU A 49 6.80 2.61 -0.04
CA LEU A 49 5.39 2.94 -0.14
C LEU A 49 4.89 3.83 1.01
N THR A 50 5.81 4.31 1.85
CA THR A 50 5.52 5.16 3.02
C THR A 50 4.60 6.34 2.71
N PRO A 51 4.70 7.02 1.55
CA PRO A 51 3.84 8.16 1.24
C PRO A 51 2.37 7.85 0.95
N PHE A 52 1.98 6.59 0.74
CA PHE A 52 0.55 6.26 0.60
C PHE A 52 -0.23 6.75 1.81
N SER A 53 -1.40 7.33 1.56
CA SER A 53 -2.27 7.83 2.61
C SER A 53 -2.87 6.67 3.39
N LYS A 54 -2.86 6.78 4.71
CA LYS A 54 -3.41 5.78 5.63
C LYS A 54 -4.38 6.46 6.57
N PHE A 55 -5.64 6.04 6.52
CA PHE A 55 -6.68 6.51 7.44
C PHE A 55 -7.22 5.33 8.23
N GLU A 56 -7.67 5.58 9.44
CA GLU A 56 -8.30 4.56 10.28
C GLU A 56 -9.66 5.01 10.77
N ILE A 57 -10.57 4.06 10.81
CA ILE A 57 -11.90 4.18 11.42
C ILE A 57 -12.04 3.09 12.45
N LYS A 58 -12.39 3.47 13.67
CA LYS A 58 -12.63 2.53 14.77
C LYS A 58 -14.00 2.81 15.38
N SER A 59 -14.96 1.95 15.09
CA SER A 59 -16.35 2.06 15.55
C SER A 59 -17.10 0.75 15.31
N ASP A 60 -18.08 0.44 16.13
CA ASP A 60 -19.03 -0.66 15.92
C ASP A 60 -19.84 -0.50 14.62
N LYS A 61 -19.95 0.73 14.10
CA LYS A 61 -20.62 1.06 12.82
C LYS A 61 -19.63 1.16 11.64
N ALA A 62 -18.34 1.00 11.86
CA ALA A 62 -17.31 1.24 10.82
C ALA A 62 -17.56 0.43 9.55
N HIS A 63 -17.86 -0.86 9.68
CA HIS A 63 -18.17 -1.72 8.52
C HIS A 63 -19.38 -1.24 7.74
N GLN A 64 -20.48 -0.90 8.45
CA GLN A 64 -21.72 -0.45 7.82
C GLN A 64 -21.52 0.86 7.05
N GLU A 65 -20.76 1.80 7.61
CA GLU A 65 -20.47 3.07 6.96
C GLU A 65 -19.56 2.89 5.74
N LEU A 66 -18.52 2.09 5.86
CA LEU A 66 -17.65 1.79 4.71
C LEU A 66 -18.42 1.08 3.61
N GLN A 67 -19.31 0.13 3.94
CA GLN A 67 -20.17 -0.55 2.98
C GLN A 67 -21.11 0.41 2.25
N ARG A 68 -21.55 1.48 2.90
CA ARG A 68 -22.44 2.50 2.34
C ARG A 68 -21.75 3.43 1.36
N ILE A 69 -20.46 3.78 1.63
CA ILE A 69 -19.74 4.79 0.84
C ILE A 69 -18.83 4.18 -0.23
N CYS A 70 -18.64 2.86 -0.23
CA CYS A 70 -17.80 2.16 -1.19
C CYS A 70 -18.64 1.34 -2.18
N THR A 71 -18.09 1.12 -3.36
CA THR A 71 -18.76 0.36 -4.43
C THR A 71 -18.64 -1.15 -4.30
N ALA A 72 -17.59 -1.65 -3.63
CA ALA A 72 -17.38 -3.07 -3.42
C ALA A 72 -18.05 -3.56 -2.13
N ASN A 73 -18.26 -4.88 -2.04
CA ASN A 73 -18.66 -5.53 -0.80
C ASN A 73 -17.45 -5.60 0.15
N ILE A 74 -17.46 -4.75 1.17
CA ILE A 74 -16.38 -4.65 2.15
C ILE A 74 -16.37 -5.87 3.05
N LYS A 75 -15.24 -6.58 3.05
CA LYS A 75 -15.07 -7.76 3.89
C LYS A 75 -14.74 -7.35 5.32
N LYS A 76 -15.49 -7.92 6.28
CA LYS A 76 -15.35 -7.62 7.70
C LYS A 76 -14.44 -8.58 8.47
N ASP A 77 -14.13 -9.74 7.87
CA ASP A 77 -13.25 -10.70 8.54
C ASP A 77 -11.87 -10.09 8.73
N VAL A 78 -11.33 -10.20 9.94
CA VAL A 78 -10.00 -9.67 10.28
C VAL A 78 -8.94 -10.18 9.32
N GLY A 79 -8.10 -9.27 8.85
CA GLY A 79 -7.06 -9.54 7.88
C GLY A 79 -7.54 -9.62 6.42
N LYS A 80 -8.81 -9.34 6.12
CA LYS A 80 -9.27 -9.27 4.72
C LYS A 80 -9.03 -7.89 4.13
N CYS A 81 -8.48 -7.88 2.91
CA CYS A 81 -8.30 -6.69 2.11
C CYS A 81 -9.38 -6.62 1.03
N THR A 82 -9.93 -5.43 0.80
CA THR A 82 -10.92 -5.15 -0.25
C THR A 82 -10.47 -3.94 -1.04
N TYR A 83 -10.14 -4.14 -2.32
CA TYR A 83 -9.94 -3.02 -3.25
C TYR A 83 -11.30 -2.49 -3.70
N THR A 84 -11.50 -1.18 -3.67
CA THR A 84 -12.80 -0.55 -3.93
C THR A 84 -12.64 0.88 -4.42
N HIS A 85 -13.76 1.46 -4.89
CA HIS A 85 -13.86 2.87 -5.27
C HIS A 85 -14.89 3.57 -4.40
N MET A 86 -14.70 4.88 -4.24
CA MET A 86 -15.75 5.79 -3.79
C MET A 86 -16.13 6.68 -4.97
N LEU A 87 -17.42 6.95 -5.10
CA LEU A 87 -17.96 7.71 -6.23
C LEU A 87 -18.42 9.10 -5.77
N ASN A 88 -18.43 10.04 -6.72
CA ASN A 88 -19.11 11.32 -6.57
C ASN A 88 -20.61 11.21 -6.88
N SER A 89 -21.34 12.33 -6.77
CA SER A 89 -22.78 12.39 -7.02
C SER A 89 -23.19 12.03 -8.46
N ASP A 90 -22.26 12.16 -9.39
CA ASP A 90 -22.51 11.89 -10.83
C ASP A 90 -22.12 10.47 -11.23
N GLY A 91 -21.67 9.64 -10.25
CA GLY A 91 -21.21 8.27 -10.48
C GLY A 91 -19.78 8.16 -10.98
N GLY A 92 -19.04 9.26 -11.06
CA GLY A 92 -17.62 9.27 -11.39
C GLY A 92 -16.76 8.79 -10.23
N ILE A 93 -15.62 8.15 -10.52
CA ILE A 93 -14.67 7.69 -9.51
C ILE A 93 -13.99 8.91 -8.87
N GLU A 94 -14.19 9.09 -7.58
CA GLU A 94 -13.53 10.12 -6.78
C GLU A 94 -12.18 9.64 -6.27
N THR A 95 -12.14 8.43 -5.75
CA THR A 95 -10.91 7.78 -5.29
C THR A 95 -10.99 6.28 -5.43
N ASP A 96 -9.85 5.65 -5.68
CA ASP A 96 -9.65 4.22 -5.55
C ASP A 96 -8.79 3.95 -4.31
N LEU A 97 -9.11 2.87 -3.60
CA LEU A 97 -8.48 2.61 -2.31
C LEU A 97 -8.58 1.14 -1.91
N THR A 98 -7.74 0.75 -0.98
CA THR A 98 -7.80 -0.55 -0.34
C THR A 98 -8.28 -0.40 1.10
N ILE A 99 -9.29 -1.18 1.48
CA ILE A 99 -9.77 -1.27 2.85
C ILE A 99 -9.34 -2.59 3.45
N VAL A 100 -8.79 -2.53 4.65
CA VAL A 100 -8.31 -3.68 5.40
C VAL A 100 -8.99 -3.73 6.77
N ALA A 101 -9.56 -4.88 7.12
CA ALA A 101 -10.07 -5.14 8.45
C ALA A 101 -8.89 -5.47 9.39
N ILE A 102 -8.56 -4.54 10.28
CA ILE A 102 -7.49 -4.71 11.28
C ILE A 102 -8.03 -5.50 12.48
N ASP A 103 -9.27 -5.23 12.85
CA ASP A 103 -10.01 -5.89 13.93
C ASP A 103 -11.51 -5.86 13.59
N GLU A 104 -12.37 -6.47 14.39
CA GLU A 104 -13.83 -6.54 14.16
C GLU A 104 -14.48 -5.18 13.87
N ASN A 105 -14.03 -4.13 14.57
CA ASN A 105 -14.55 -2.76 14.47
C ASN A 105 -13.49 -1.73 14.07
N HIS A 106 -12.36 -2.18 13.51
CA HIS A 106 -11.24 -1.33 13.16
C HIS A 106 -10.79 -1.60 11.72
N PHE A 107 -10.90 -0.59 10.89
CA PHE A 107 -10.56 -0.65 9.46
C PHE A 107 -9.51 0.40 9.12
N ARG A 108 -8.54 -0.01 8.30
CA ARG A 108 -7.56 0.89 7.68
C ARG A 108 -7.93 1.08 6.22
N ILE A 109 -7.88 2.33 5.79
CA ILE A 109 -8.10 2.77 4.41
C ILE A 109 -6.77 3.24 3.87
N ILE A 110 -6.36 2.70 2.73
CA ILE A 110 -5.10 3.05 2.07
C ILE A 110 -5.45 3.65 0.72
N SER A 111 -5.00 4.87 0.46
CA SER A 111 -5.24 5.58 -0.80
C SER A 111 -3.97 6.27 -1.33
N SER A 112 -4.09 6.93 -2.48
CA SER A 112 -2.96 7.57 -3.14
C SER A 112 -2.32 8.67 -2.27
N ALA A 113 -0.99 8.72 -2.30
CA ALA A 113 -0.21 9.78 -1.66
C ALA A 113 -0.56 11.18 -2.17
N ALA A 114 -0.82 11.31 -3.48
CA ALA A 114 -1.06 12.61 -4.12
C ALA A 114 -2.41 13.23 -3.76
N THR A 115 -3.37 12.42 -3.31
CA THR A 115 -4.76 12.85 -3.09
C THR A 115 -5.18 12.82 -1.61
N ARG A 116 -4.23 12.71 -0.67
CA ARG A 116 -4.48 12.57 0.78
C ARG A 116 -5.57 13.50 1.31
N GLU A 117 -5.44 14.80 1.08
CA GLU A 117 -6.39 15.78 1.64
C GLU A 117 -7.75 15.72 0.93
N ARG A 118 -7.78 15.48 -0.38
CA ARG A 118 -9.01 15.29 -1.14
C ARG A 118 -9.76 14.05 -0.66
N ASP A 119 -9.06 12.93 -0.56
CA ASP A 119 -9.64 11.64 -0.15
C ASP A 119 -10.15 11.71 1.29
N LYS A 120 -9.35 12.30 2.20
CA LYS A 120 -9.74 12.55 3.59
C LYS A 120 -11.00 13.40 3.68
N HIS A 121 -11.08 14.48 2.89
CA HIS A 121 -12.25 15.33 2.84
C HIS A 121 -13.48 14.58 2.33
N HIS A 122 -13.34 13.85 1.23
CA HIS A 122 -14.42 13.05 0.64
C HIS A 122 -14.95 12.00 1.64
N ILE A 123 -14.07 11.24 2.27
CA ILE A 123 -14.44 10.24 3.27
C ILE A 123 -15.19 10.91 4.44
N LYS A 124 -14.62 11.97 5.03
CA LYS A 124 -15.25 12.70 6.15
C LYS A 124 -16.63 13.26 5.81
N LYS A 125 -16.79 13.78 4.61
CA LYS A 125 -18.06 14.36 4.14
C LYS A 125 -19.18 13.32 4.11
N HIS A 126 -18.84 12.06 3.84
CA HIS A 126 -19.83 11.00 3.67
C HIS A 126 -19.95 10.07 4.88
N LEU A 127 -19.01 10.09 5.83
CA LEU A 127 -19.14 9.36 7.08
C LEU A 127 -20.19 9.99 8.00
N ASN A 128 -20.81 9.16 8.84
CA ASN A 128 -21.62 9.65 9.94
C ASN A 128 -20.76 10.52 10.87
N LYS A 129 -21.31 11.65 11.33
CA LYS A 129 -20.62 12.63 12.17
C LYS A 129 -20.09 12.07 13.50
N ASP A 130 -20.68 10.99 13.98
CA ASP A 130 -20.27 10.32 15.21
C ASP A 130 -19.05 9.39 15.03
N ILE A 131 -18.56 9.25 13.79
CA ILE A 131 -17.42 8.37 13.46
C ILE A 131 -16.21 9.23 13.15
N GLU A 132 -15.15 9.00 13.92
CA GLU A 132 -13.87 9.65 13.70
C GLU A 132 -13.10 8.98 12.57
N LEU A 133 -12.62 9.77 11.61
CA LEU A 133 -11.61 9.37 10.64
C LEU A 133 -10.25 9.89 11.13
N LYS A 134 -9.40 8.99 11.59
CA LYS A 134 -8.04 9.30 12.01
C LYS A 134 -7.08 9.20 10.83
N ASP A 135 -6.30 10.23 10.57
CA ASP A 135 -5.19 10.20 9.63
C ASP A 135 -3.94 9.68 10.36
N VAL A 136 -3.47 8.51 9.94
CA VAL A 136 -2.31 7.82 10.50
C VAL A 136 -1.18 7.68 9.48
N THR A 137 -1.21 8.51 8.43
CA THR A 137 -0.25 8.41 7.32
C THR A 137 1.19 8.47 7.80
N ASP A 138 1.48 9.34 8.75
CA ASP A 138 2.83 9.60 9.23
C ASP A 138 3.23 8.70 10.42
N ASP A 139 2.30 7.83 10.88
CA ASP A 139 2.54 6.89 11.97
C ASP A 139 3.22 5.58 11.50
N TYR A 140 3.31 5.34 10.17
CA TYR A 140 3.80 4.09 9.59
C TYR A 140 4.80 4.33 8.46
N CYS A 141 5.93 3.65 8.50
CA CYS A 141 6.73 3.35 7.33
C CYS A 141 6.11 2.15 6.61
N VAL A 142 6.06 2.18 5.28
CA VAL A 142 5.49 1.10 4.49
C VAL A 142 6.47 0.68 3.40
N PHE A 143 6.80 -0.61 3.37
CA PHE A 143 7.66 -1.18 2.34
C PHE A 143 6.91 -2.21 1.52
N GLY A 144 6.96 -2.06 0.20
CA GLY A 144 6.52 -3.07 -0.75
C GLY A 144 7.65 -4.03 -1.08
N LEU A 145 7.45 -5.31 -0.86
CA LEU A 145 8.39 -6.36 -1.21
C LEU A 145 7.80 -7.18 -2.34
N PHE A 146 8.24 -6.93 -3.59
CA PHE A 146 7.63 -7.48 -4.79
C PHE A 146 8.61 -8.30 -5.62
N GLY A 147 8.12 -9.38 -6.22
CA GLY A 147 8.87 -10.26 -7.09
C GLY A 147 8.74 -11.75 -6.71
N PRO A 148 9.08 -12.67 -7.61
CA PRO A 148 8.86 -14.10 -7.42
C PRO A 148 9.59 -14.69 -6.20
N LYS A 149 10.70 -14.09 -5.77
CA LYS A 149 11.45 -14.52 -4.58
C LYS A 149 11.09 -13.78 -3.29
N SER A 150 10.09 -12.93 -3.29
CA SER A 150 9.67 -12.16 -2.10
C SER A 150 9.28 -13.07 -0.92
N ARG A 151 8.57 -14.17 -1.20
CA ARG A 151 8.25 -15.19 -0.19
C ARG A 151 9.48 -15.83 0.43
N ASN A 152 10.45 -16.21 -0.41
CA ASN A 152 11.69 -16.85 0.07
C ASN A 152 12.46 -15.90 1.00
N LEU A 153 12.53 -14.61 0.64
CA LEU A 153 13.17 -13.61 1.47
C LEU A 153 12.44 -13.45 2.82
N LEU A 154 11.11 -13.31 2.81
CA LEU A 154 10.36 -13.22 4.08
C LEU A 154 10.51 -14.48 4.93
N SER A 155 10.51 -15.67 4.33
CA SER A 155 10.72 -16.93 5.04
C SER A 155 12.13 -17.10 5.62
N SER A 156 13.12 -16.35 5.11
CA SER A 156 14.46 -16.31 5.71
C SER A 156 14.57 -15.36 6.89
N LEU A 157 13.65 -14.39 7.00
CA LEU A 157 13.65 -13.35 8.03
C LEU A 157 12.63 -13.63 9.15
N SER A 158 11.64 -14.47 8.89
CA SER A 158 10.54 -14.76 9.81
C SER A 158 10.26 -16.25 9.89
N LYS A 159 9.83 -16.72 11.05
CA LYS A 159 9.38 -18.11 11.27
C LYS A 159 7.91 -18.32 10.87
N ASP A 160 7.22 -17.25 10.47
CA ASP A 160 5.84 -17.33 10.00
C ASP A 160 5.72 -18.13 8.70
N ASN A 161 4.55 -18.74 8.49
CA ASN A 161 4.27 -19.47 7.26
C ASN A 161 3.69 -18.52 6.19
N PHE A 162 4.37 -18.46 5.03
CA PHE A 162 4.02 -17.62 3.88
C PHE A 162 3.47 -18.39 2.69
N ASP A 163 3.16 -19.69 2.81
CA ASP A 163 2.57 -20.46 1.71
C ASP A 163 1.16 -19.92 1.34
N ASN A 164 0.63 -20.41 0.21
CA ASN A 164 -0.64 -19.91 -0.32
C ASN A 164 -1.86 -20.24 0.55
N GLU A 165 -1.78 -21.29 1.34
CA GLU A 165 -2.89 -21.71 2.21
C GLU A 165 -2.92 -20.91 3.50
N ASN A 166 -1.76 -20.62 4.08
CA ASN A 166 -1.60 -19.92 5.35
C ASN A 166 -1.54 -18.40 5.20
N PHE A 167 -1.20 -17.90 4.01
CA PHE A 167 -1.22 -16.47 3.72
C PHE A 167 -1.77 -16.22 2.31
N LYS A 168 -3.09 -16.17 2.19
CA LYS A 168 -3.80 -16.05 0.91
C LYS A 168 -3.66 -14.63 0.34
N PHE A 169 -3.70 -14.51 -0.99
CA PHE A 169 -3.79 -13.21 -1.66
C PHE A 169 -5.03 -12.43 -1.17
N GLY A 170 -4.90 -11.12 -1.01
CA GLY A 170 -5.95 -10.25 -0.49
C GLY A 170 -6.21 -10.44 1.01
N THR A 171 -5.19 -10.93 1.74
CA THR A 171 -5.25 -11.03 3.20
C THR A 171 -4.06 -10.35 3.86
N ALA A 172 -4.21 -10.10 5.15
CA ALA A 172 -3.20 -9.47 5.99
C ALA A 172 -3.11 -10.19 7.33
N LYS A 173 -1.94 -10.18 7.93
CA LYS A 173 -1.69 -10.67 9.28
C LYS A 173 -0.46 -10.00 9.89
N PHE A 174 -0.32 -10.10 11.20
CA PHE A 174 0.95 -9.79 11.83
C PHE A 174 1.95 -10.91 11.56
N ILE A 175 3.19 -10.52 11.28
CA ILE A 175 4.36 -11.40 11.24
C ILE A 175 5.40 -10.89 12.23
N LEU A 176 6.35 -11.73 12.60
CA LEU A 176 7.52 -11.35 13.38
C LEU A 176 8.76 -11.43 12.50
N ILE A 177 9.47 -10.30 12.37
CA ILE A 177 10.83 -10.27 11.84
C ILE A 177 11.74 -9.93 13.01
N GLU A 178 12.56 -10.90 13.41
CA GLU A 178 13.25 -10.86 14.70
C GLU A 178 12.24 -10.65 15.85
N ASP A 179 12.34 -9.54 16.59
CA ASP A 179 11.43 -9.18 17.69
C ASP A 179 10.41 -8.09 17.28
N ILE A 180 10.40 -7.68 15.99
CA ILE A 180 9.53 -6.62 15.48
C ILE A 180 8.25 -7.24 14.92
N LYS A 181 7.12 -6.82 15.48
CA LYS A 181 5.78 -7.21 15.00
C LYS A 181 5.34 -6.27 13.88
N ILE A 182 5.18 -6.81 12.68
CA ILE A 182 4.88 -6.06 11.46
C ILE A 182 3.52 -6.49 10.92
N TRP A 183 2.62 -5.53 10.68
CA TRP A 183 1.40 -5.78 9.93
C TRP A 183 1.73 -5.96 8.47
N THR A 184 1.41 -7.11 7.91
CA THR A 184 1.79 -7.48 6.55
C THR A 184 0.57 -7.83 5.73
N GLN A 185 0.43 -7.21 4.57
CA GLN A 185 -0.64 -7.48 3.61
C GLN A 185 -0.06 -8.23 2.41
N ARG A 186 -0.70 -9.32 2.00
CA ARG A 186 -0.35 -10.01 0.76
C ARG A 186 -1.12 -9.39 -0.40
N LEU A 187 -0.57 -8.30 -0.90
CA LEU A 187 -1.06 -7.53 -2.04
C LEU A 187 0.09 -7.21 -3.00
N SER A 188 -0.23 -6.96 -4.25
CA SER A 188 0.71 -6.45 -5.24
C SER A 188 -0.06 -5.79 -6.38
N TYR A 189 0.41 -4.64 -6.83
CA TYR A 189 -0.08 -3.92 -8.00
C TYR A 189 0.87 -4.02 -9.20
N VAL A 190 2.01 -4.70 -9.03
CA VAL A 190 3.05 -4.85 -10.08
C VAL A 190 2.89 -6.14 -10.89
N GLY A 191 1.85 -6.93 -10.63
CA GLY A 191 1.60 -8.19 -11.32
C GLY A 191 2.49 -9.36 -10.86
N GLU A 192 3.28 -9.18 -9.83
CA GLU A 192 4.16 -10.18 -9.23
C GLU A 192 3.69 -10.58 -7.83
N LEU A 193 4.23 -11.68 -7.29
CA LEU A 193 4.06 -12.02 -5.89
C LEU A 193 4.56 -10.86 -5.03
N GLY A 194 3.79 -10.44 -4.05
CA GLY A 194 4.15 -9.29 -3.24
C GLY A 194 3.52 -9.23 -1.88
N TYR A 195 4.18 -8.44 -1.04
CA TYR A 195 3.79 -8.15 0.33
C TYR A 195 4.03 -6.67 0.63
N GLU A 196 3.10 -6.06 1.33
CA GLU A 196 3.25 -4.71 1.89
C GLU A 196 3.44 -4.84 3.40
N LEU A 197 4.50 -4.23 3.91
CA LEU A 197 4.96 -4.30 5.30
C LEU A 197 4.72 -2.93 5.97
N TYR A 198 3.93 -2.90 7.05
CA TYR A 198 3.51 -1.69 7.78
C TYR A 198 4.08 -1.65 9.19
#